data_f0c124b42163d5d61255f3985b78534d
#
_entry.id   f0c124b42163d5d61255f3985b78534d
#
_cell.length_a   1.000
_cell.length_b   1.000
_cell.length_c   1.000
_cell.angle_alpha   90.00
_cell.angle_beta   90.00
_cell.angle_gamma   90.00
#
_symmetry.space_group_name_H-M   'P 1'
#
loop_
_entity.id
_entity.type
_entity.pdbx_description
1 polymer ?
#
loop_
_entity_poly.entity_id
_entity_poly.type
_entity_poly.pdbx_seq_one_letter_code
_entity_poly.pdbx_strand_id
1 'polypeptide(L)'
;MKWLFRIIVFTLLGFVALCVVGAFMPAQQRIDSSAVINADTLTVFEIVSDLRSYPEWTGLGGPDSEWVFGGAEFGTGQTAAWQSGAAFGSLDILQTEPGQFVLLQTVGPLGEQTVTLALSEADVGTNFLIESNRELGGFPFIGRVASFRQKAATQQALDSATIGLTQMVQ
;
A
#
# COMPACT_ATOMS: atom_id res chain seq x y z
N MET A 1 34.90 31.63 -15.54
CA MET A 1 34.95 30.26 -16.08
C MET A 1 35.36 29.19 -15.02
N LYS A 2 36.44 29.34 -14.27
CA LYS A 2 36.89 28.31 -13.28
C LYS A 2 35.88 28.00 -12.19
N TRP A 3 35.05 28.95 -11.75
CA TRP A 3 34.01 28.75 -10.73
C TRP A 3 32.84 27.92 -11.25
N LEU A 4 32.40 28.19 -12.46
CA LEU A 4 31.31 27.45 -13.12
C LEU A 4 31.70 25.98 -13.32
N PHE A 5 32.94 25.72 -13.73
CA PHE A 5 33.45 24.37 -13.86
C PHE A 5 33.49 23.61 -12.52
N ARG A 6 33.86 24.28 -11.42
CA ARG A 6 33.81 23.66 -10.08
C ARG A 6 32.40 23.29 -9.65
N ILE A 7 31.41 24.16 -9.90
CA ILE A 7 30.00 23.86 -9.59
C ILE A 7 29.54 22.62 -10.37
N ILE A 8 29.82 22.55 -11.68
CA ILE A 8 29.45 21.41 -12.51
C ILE A 8 30.08 20.12 -11.98
N VAL A 9 31.36 20.15 -11.64
CA VAL A 9 32.07 18.96 -11.09
C VAL A 9 31.46 18.53 -9.75
N PHE A 10 31.18 19.45 -8.84
CA PHE A 10 30.56 19.11 -7.55
C PHE A 10 29.13 18.57 -7.72
N THR A 11 28.35 19.12 -8.62
CA THR A 11 26.99 18.61 -8.91
C THR A 11 27.05 17.21 -9.51
N LEU A 12 27.98 16.96 -10.43
CA LEU A 12 28.19 15.64 -11.02
C LEU A 12 28.63 14.61 -9.99
N LEU A 13 29.59 14.96 -9.13
CA LEU A 13 30.04 14.10 -8.03
C LEU A 13 28.91 13.81 -7.05
N GLY A 14 28.09 14.80 -6.68
CA GLY A 14 26.93 14.62 -5.84
C GLY A 14 25.90 13.68 -6.48
N PHE A 15 25.65 13.83 -7.79
CA PHE A 15 24.75 12.94 -8.52
C PHE A 15 25.27 11.49 -8.56
N VAL A 16 26.56 11.31 -8.87
CA VAL A 16 27.19 9.97 -8.86
C VAL A 16 27.13 9.35 -7.47
N ALA A 17 27.42 10.11 -6.41
CA ALA A 17 27.30 9.61 -5.04
C ALA A 17 25.87 9.18 -4.71
N LEU A 18 24.85 9.94 -5.13
CA LEU A 18 23.44 9.61 -4.95
C LEU A 18 23.06 8.31 -5.70
N CYS A 19 23.54 8.14 -6.93
CA CYS A 19 23.32 6.92 -7.70
C CYS A 19 23.99 5.70 -7.04
N VAL A 20 25.19 5.85 -6.51
CA VAL A 20 25.90 4.78 -5.80
C VAL A 20 25.13 4.39 -4.53
N VAL A 21 24.71 5.35 -3.70
CA VAL A 21 23.90 5.07 -2.50
C VAL A 21 22.60 4.37 -2.88
N GLY A 22 21.89 4.85 -3.91
CA GLY A 22 20.65 4.24 -4.37
C GLY A 22 20.80 2.82 -4.91
N ALA A 23 21.98 2.49 -5.50
CA ALA A 23 22.27 1.14 -5.99
C ALA A 23 22.37 0.09 -4.87
N PHE A 24 22.83 0.51 -3.68
CA PHE A 24 22.91 -0.37 -2.50
C PHE A 24 21.60 -0.43 -1.70
N MET A 25 20.58 0.39 -2.02
CA MET A 25 19.27 0.31 -1.38
C MET A 25 18.45 -0.87 -1.91
N PRO A 26 17.61 -1.50 -1.07
CA PRO A 26 16.72 -2.57 -1.50
C PRO A 26 15.87 -2.15 -2.70
N ALA A 27 15.72 -3.05 -3.67
CA ALA A 27 14.87 -2.84 -4.83
C ALA A 27 13.38 -3.04 -4.51
N GLN A 28 13.09 -3.64 -3.37
CA GLN A 28 11.72 -3.91 -2.91
C GLN A 28 11.53 -3.28 -1.53
N GLN A 29 10.36 -2.70 -1.33
CA GLN A 29 9.92 -2.19 -0.05
C GLN A 29 8.76 -3.05 0.42
N ARG A 30 8.93 -3.70 1.56
CA ARG A 30 7.89 -4.44 2.27
C ARG A 30 7.55 -3.70 3.55
N ILE A 31 6.26 -3.52 3.78
CA ILE A 31 5.71 -2.90 4.96
C ILE A 31 4.52 -3.75 5.40
N ASP A 32 4.42 -4.03 6.68
CA ASP A 32 3.37 -4.85 7.25
C ASP A 32 2.76 -4.21 8.50
N SER A 33 1.50 -4.53 8.74
CA SER A 33 0.77 -4.20 9.96
C SER A 33 -0.12 -5.38 10.33
N SER A 34 -0.29 -5.65 11.62
CA SER A 34 -1.09 -6.78 12.09
C SER A 34 -1.90 -6.45 13.33
N ALA A 35 -3.05 -7.09 13.47
CA ALA A 35 -3.89 -7.04 14.66
C ALA A 35 -4.64 -8.35 14.88
N VAL A 36 -5.12 -8.54 16.10
CA VAL A 36 -6.12 -9.58 16.42
C VAL A 36 -7.50 -8.93 16.41
N ILE A 37 -8.38 -9.42 15.54
CA ILE A 37 -9.76 -8.94 15.41
C ILE A 37 -10.68 -9.91 16.13
N ASN A 38 -11.54 -9.40 17.01
CA ASN A 38 -12.45 -10.22 17.79
C ASN A 38 -13.71 -10.62 16.99
N ALA A 39 -13.49 -11.32 15.89
CA ALA A 39 -14.52 -11.88 15.03
C ALA A 39 -13.99 -13.16 14.39
N ASP A 40 -14.89 -13.99 13.87
CA ASP A 40 -14.49 -15.19 13.15
C ASP A 40 -13.86 -14.85 11.80
N THR A 41 -13.01 -15.75 11.31
CA THR A 41 -12.20 -15.52 10.11
C THR A 41 -13.03 -15.33 8.85
N LEU A 42 -14.21 -15.96 8.76
CA LEU A 42 -15.08 -15.81 7.60
C LEU A 42 -15.75 -14.43 7.58
N THR A 43 -16.21 -13.94 8.73
CA THR A 43 -16.78 -12.59 8.86
C THR A 43 -15.74 -11.53 8.46
N VAL A 44 -14.50 -11.66 8.94
CA VAL A 44 -13.43 -10.73 8.54
C VAL A 44 -13.12 -10.86 7.05
N PHE A 45 -13.09 -12.09 6.52
CA PHE A 45 -12.86 -12.35 5.10
C PHE A 45 -13.93 -11.70 4.22
N GLU A 46 -15.22 -11.81 4.56
CA GLU A 46 -16.30 -11.18 3.80
C GLU A 46 -16.14 -9.67 3.69
N ILE A 47 -15.70 -9.01 4.76
CA ILE A 47 -15.45 -7.57 4.77
C ILE A 47 -14.26 -7.21 3.88
N VAL A 48 -13.11 -7.89 4.04
CA VAL A 48 -11.89 -7.52 3.32
C VAL A 48 -11.87 -7.97 1.86
N SER A 49 -12.78 -8.85 1.44
CA SER A 49 -12.95 -9.28 0.05
C SER A 49 -14.05 -8.52 -0.72
N ASP A 50 -14.70 -7.52 -0.10
CA ASP A 50 -15.59 -6.59 -0.77
C ASP A 50 -15.01 -5.18 -0.78
N LEU A 51 -14.59 -4.69 -1.95
CA LEU A 51 -14.04 -3.33 -2.11
C LEU A 51 -15.04 -2.23 -1.72
N ARG A 52 -16.34 -2.52 -1.67
CA ARG A 52 -17.35 -1.54 -1.24
C ARG A 52 -17.24 -1.18 0.24
N SER A 53 -16.64 -2.06 1.06
CA SER A 53 -16.36 -1.81 2.48
C SER A 53 -15.14 -0.91 2.71
N TYR A 54 -14.23 -0.83 1.73
CA TYR A 54 -12.92 -0.19 1.88
C TYR A 54 -12.97 1.29 2.27
N PRO A 55 -13.91 2.13 1.77
CA PRO A 55 -14.03 3.52 2.22
C PRO A 55 -14.16 3.65 3.74
N GLU A 56 -14.81 2.68 4.38
CA GLU A 56 -15.17 2.75 5.80
C GLU A 56 -13.98 2.44 6.73
N TRP A 57 -13.16 1.45 6.35
CA TRP A 57 -12.08 1.01 7.24
C TRP A 57 -10.66 1.38 6.80
N THR A 58 -10.40 1.61 5.52
CA THR A 58 -9.05 1.95 5.05
C THR A 58 -8.69 3.41 5.22
N GLY A 59 -9.70 4.29 5.22
CA GLY A 59 -9.50 5.75 5.19
C GLY A 59 -8.90 6.27 3.89
N LEU A 60 -8.83 5.43 2.83
CA LEU A 60 -8.32 5.82 1.52
C LEU A 60 -9.18 6.94 0.93
N GLY A 61 -8.51 7.97 0.40
CA GLY A 61 -9.16 9.13 -0.21
C GLY A 61 -9.74 10.13 0.80
N GLY A 62 -9.99 9.72 2.06
CA GLY A 62 -10.62 10.57 3.08
C GLY A 62 -12.14 10.73 2.91
N PRO A 63 -12.79 11.59 3.74
CA PRO A 63 -14.25 11.66 3.83
C PRO A 63 -14.95 12.21 2.58
N ASP A 64 -14.25 13.00 1.79
CA ASP A 64 -14.80 13.63 0.57
C ASP A 64 -14.41 12.87 -0.72
N SER A 65 -14.01 11.59 -0.59
CA SER A 65 -13.61 10.79 -1.74
C SER A 65 -14.82 10.26 -2.51
N GLU A 66 -14.75 10.37 -3.83
CA GLU A 66 -15.67 9.73 -4.76
C GLU A 66 -15.13 8.35 -5.12
N TRP A 67 -15.97 7.31 -4.97
CA TRP A 67 -15.63 5.94 -5.28
C TRP A 67 -16.45 5.41 -6.44
N VAL A 68 -15.80 4.70 -7.34
CA VAL A 68 -16.43 4.01 -8.47
C VAL A 68 -16.04 2.54 -8.40
N PHE A 69 -17.03 1.67 -8.35
CA PHE A 69 -16.85 0.22 -8.26
C PHE A 69 -17.20 -0.44 -9.60
N GLY A 70 -16.46 -1.49 -9.95
CA GLY A 70 -16.63 -2.23 -11.19
C GLY A 70 -16.16 -3.67 -11.09
N GLY A 71 -16.14 -4.37 -12.21
CA GLY A 71 -15.69 -5.77 -12.29
C GLY A 71 -16.68 -6.75 -11.69
N ALA A 72 -16.21 -7.74 -10.98
CA ALA A 72 -17.04 -8.74 -10.30
C ALA A 72 -17.88 -8.10 -9.19
N GLU A 73 -18.97 -8.73 -8.82
CA GLU A 73 -19.83 -8.25 -7.73
C GLU A 73 -19.16 -8.39 -6.36
N PHE A 74 -18.29 -9.41 -6.21
CA PHE A 74 -17.60 -9.74 -4.97
C PHE A 74 -16.30 -10.51 -5.27
N GLY A 75 -15.27 -10.31 -4.45
CA GLY A 75 -14.04 -11.09 -4.48
C GLY A 75 -13.17 -10.87 -5.73
N THR A 76 -12.57 -11.95 -6.21
CA THR A 76 -11.62 -11.91 -7.34
C THR A 76 -12.24 -11.27 -8.59
N GLY A 77 -11.52 -10.29 -9.15
CA GLY A 77 -11.95 -9.50 -10.31
C GLY A 77 -12.82 -8.29 -9.96
N GLN A 78 -13.13 -8.03 -8.68
CA GLN A 78 -13.73 -6.78 -8.25
C GLN A 78 -12.71 -5.66 -8.39
N THR A 79 -13.14 -4.50 -8.85
CA THR A 79 -12.31 -3.31 -9.04
C THR A 79 -12.92 -2.10 -8.36
N ALA A 80 -12.09 -1.20 -7.89
CA ALA A 80 -12.52 0.08 -7.38
C ALA A 80 -11.55 1.18 -7.78
N ALA A 81 -12.07 2.37 -8.01
CA ALA A 81 -11.25 3.58 -8.18
C ALA A 81 -11.78 4.67 -7.25
N TRP A 82 -10.90 5.47 -6.72
CA TRP A 82 -11.26 6.59 -5.86
C TRP A 82 -10.53 7.86 -6.28
N GLN A 83 -11.18 9.01 -6.04
CA GLN A 83 -10.62 10.33 -6.26
C GLN A 83 -11.00 11.27 -5.11
N SER A 84 -10.05 12.08 -4.66
CA SER A 84 -10.24 13.13 -3.66
C SER A 84 -9.37 14.33 -4.01
N GLY A 85 -9.96 15.35 -4.61
CA GLY A 85 -9.23 16.48 -5.16
C GLY A 85 -8.22 16.05 -6.22
N ALA A 86 -6.93 16.27 -5.97
CA ALA A 86 -5.84 15.85 -6.87
C ALA A 86 -5.30 14.43 -6.57
N ALA A 87 -5.70 13.83 -5.46
CA ALA A 87 -5.32 12.47 -5.12
C ALA A 87 -6.26 11.46 -5.78
N PHE A 88 -5.71 10.36 -6.26
CA PHE A 88 -6.48 9.29 -6.89
C PHE A 88 -5.83 7.94 -6.66
N GLY A 89 -6.59 6.88 -6.84
CA GLY A 89 -6.06 5.51 -6.80
C GLY A 89 -7.04 4.50 -7.35
N SER A 90 -6.55 3.29 -7.62
CA SER A 90 -7.37 2.13 -7.96
C SER A 90 -6.95 0.92 -7.14
N LEU A 91 -7.87 -0.01 -7.01
CA LEU A 91 -7.74 -1.27 -6.32
C LEU A 91 -8.35 -2.36 -7.20
N ASP A 92 -7.64 -3.45 -7.37
CA ASP A 92 -8.08 -4.61 -8.14
C ASP A 92 -7.84 -5.86 -7.28
N ILE A 93 -8.89 -6.65 -7.00
CA ILE A 93 -8.73 -7.94 -6.33
C ILE A 93 -8.26 -8.98 -7.35
N LEU A 94 -7.02 -9.39 -7.22
CA LEU A 94 -6.40 -10.35 -8.12
C LEU A 94 -6.78 -11.79 -7.77
N GLN A 95 -6.82 -12.09 -6.47
CA GLN A 95 -7.09 -13.44 -5.98
C GLN A 95 -7.65 -13.40 -4.56
N THR A 96 -8.57 -14.31 -4.26
CA THR A 96 -9.09 -14.55 -2.92
C THR A 96 -9.08 -16.04 -2.60
N GLU A 97 -8.77 -16.36 -1.35
CA GLU A 97 -8.91 -17.70 -0.76
C GLU A 97 -9.75 -17.55 0.52
N PRO A 98 -10.98 -18.08 0.58
CA PRO A 98 -11.88 -17.88 1.71
C PRO A 98 -11.24 -18.23 3.05
N GLY A 99 -11.29 -17.28 3.99
CA GLY A 99 -10.72 -17.42 5.33
C GLY A 99 -9.19 -17.44 5.40
N GLN A 100 -8.48 -17.24 4.30
CA GLN A 100 -7.02 -17.30 4.27
C GLN A 100 -6.39 -15.99 3.80
N PHE A 101 -6.72 -15.51 2.60
CA PHE A 101 -6.12 -14.27 2.09
C PHE A 101 -6.94 -13.60 1.00
N VAL A 102 -6.67 -12.31 0.82
CA VAL A 102 -7.04 -11.48 -0.32
C VAL A 102 -5.79 -10.84 -0.90
N LEU A 103 -5.53 -11.03 -2.18
CA LEU A 103 -4.43 -10.41 -2.91
C LEU A 103 -4.97 -9.26 -3.75
N LEU A 104 -4.41 -8.08 -3.53
CA LEU A 104 -4.82 -6.84 -4.18
C LEU A 104 -3.66 -6.25 -4.96
N GLN A 105 -3.98 -5.64 -6.09
CA GLN A 105 -3.12 -4.67 -6.76
C GLN A 105 -3.67 -3.29 -6.50
N THR A 106 -2.82 -2.36 -6.12
CA THR A 106 -3.23 -0.97 -5.92
C THR A 106 -2.34 -0.05 -6.73
N VAL A 107 -2.95 0.95 -7.35
CA VAL A 107 -2.25 2.01 -8.07
C VAL A 107 -2.64 3.35 -7.46
N GLY A 108 -1.66 4.17 -7.15
CA GLY A 108 -1.90 5.48 -6.55
C GLY A 108 -0.76 6.45 -6.82
N PRO A 109 -0.71 7.59 -6.13
CA PRO A 109 0.34 8.61 -6.32
C PRO A 109 1.76 8.08 -6.09
N LEU A 110 1.89 6.98 -5.36
CA LEU A 110 3.16 6.32 -5.05
C LEU A 110 3.55 5.23 -6.07
N GLY A 111 2.74 5.05 -7.11
CA GLY A 111 2.88 3.99 -8.10
C GLY A 111 2.10 2.73 -7.77
N GLU A 112 2.46 1.65 -8.42
CA GLU A 112 1.84 0.34 -8.28
C GLU A 112 2.46 -0.41 -7.11
N GLN A 113 1.61 -1.11 -6.36
CA GLN A 113 2.01 -1.99 -5.26
C GLN A 113 1.05 -3.17 -5.15
N THR A 114 1.57 -4.28 -4.66
CA THR A 114 0.78 -5.46 -4.31
C THR A 114 0.53 -5.47 -2.82
N VAL A 115 -0.72 -5.67 -2.42
CA VAL A 115 -1.13 -5.77 -1.02
C VAL A 115 -1.72 -7.15 -0.79
N THR A 116 -1.22 -7.84 0.22
CA THR A 116 -1.75 -9.11 0.70
C THR A 116 -2.42 -8.89 2.05
N LEU A 117 -3.67 -9.26 2.16
CA LEU A 117 -4.41 -9.34 3.42
C LEU A 117 -4.48 -10.81 3.81
N ALA A 118 -3.72 -11.21 4.82
CA ALA A 118 -3.69 -12.59 5.28
C ALA A 118 -4.50 -12.74 6.57
N LEU A 119 -5.25 -13.83 6.66
CA LEU A 119 -6.12 -14.17 7.77
C LEU A 119 -5.72 -15.52 8.34
N SER A 120 -5.76 -15.67 9.63
CA SER A 120 -5.62 -16.96 10.31
C SER A 120 -6.36 -16.97 11.64
N GLU A 121 -6.79 -18.14 12.08
CA GLU A 121 -7.42 -18.27 13.38
C GLU A 121 -6.45 -17.86 14.50
N ALA A 122 -6.96 -17.18 15.52
CA ALA A 122 -6.29 -16.88 16.76
C ALA A 122 -7.00 -17.59 17.92
N ASP A 123 -6.37 -17.61 19.10
CA ASP A 123 -7.02 -18.16 20.30
C ASP A 123 -8.36 -17.48 20.60
N VAL A 124 -8.47 -16.20 20.27
CA VAL A 124 -9.71 -15.42 20.32
C VAL A 124 -9.80 -14.58 19.05
N GLY A 125 -10.71 -14.93 18.13
CA GLY A 125 -10.95 -14.20 16.90
C GLY A 125 -9.98 -14.55 15.77
N THR A 126 -9.56 -13.54 15.01
CA THR A 126 -8.78 -13.67 13.78
C THR A 126 -7.50 -12.86 13.84
N ASN A 127 -6.36 -13.49 13.56
CA ASN A 127 -5.13 -12.77 13.24
C ASN A 127 -5.26 -12.18 11.83
N PHE A 128 -5.17 -10.88 11.74
CA PHE A 128 -5.18 -10.13 10.47
C PHE A 128 -3.80 -9.53 10.23
N LEU A 129 -3.24 -9.80 9.06
CA LEU A 129 -1.97 -9.25 8.60
C LEU A 129 -2.19 -8.55 7.25
N ILE A 130 -1.85 -7.29 7.17
CA ILE A 130 -1.77 -6.54 5.92
C ILE A 130 -0.31 -6.33 5.55
N GLU A 131 0.07 -6.77 4.36
CA GLU A 131 1.42 -6.67 3.83
C GLU A 131 1.39 -5.92 2.50
N SER A 132 2.14 -4.85 2.39
CA SER A 132 2.32 -4.09 1.15
C SER A 132 3.71 -4.30 0.60
N ASN A 133 3.78 -4.77 -0.64
CA ASN A 133 4.99 -4.97 -1.40
C ASN A 133 5.01 -4.03 -2.60
N ARG A 134 6.07 -3.23 -2.71
CA ARG A 134 6.28 -2.32 -3.83
C ARG A 134 7.67 -2.48 -4.42
N GLU A 135 7.74 -2.58 -5.75
CA GLU A 135 9.01 -2.50 -6.46
C GLU A 135 9.46 -1.05 -6.59
N LEU A 136 10.67 -0.80 -6.13
CA LEU A 136 11.29 0.52 -6.23
C LEU A 136 12.08 0.57 -7.53
N GLY A 137 11.64 1.44 -8.45
CA GLY A 137 12.15 1.55 -9.81
C GLY A 137 13.68 1.59 -9.93
N GLY A 138 14.14 1.30 -11.15
CA GLY A 138 15.54 1.18 -11.53
C GLY A 138 16.32 2.49 -11.55
N PHE A 139 17.32 2.53 -12.46
CA PHE A 139 18.17 3.71 -12.69
C PHE A 139 17.35 4.98 -13.01
N PRO A 140 17.67 6.15 -12.43
CA PRO A 140 18.87 6.49 -11.65
C PRO A 140 18.80 6.25 -10.13
N PHE A 141 17.93 5.34 -9.64
CA PHE A 141 17.78 4.98 -8.23
C PHE A 141 17.29 6.09 -7.27
N ILE A 142 16.95 7.26 -7.80
CA ILE A 142 16.44 8.40 -7.00
C ILE A 142 15.11 8.03 -6.33
N GLY A 143 14.28 7.23 -7.00
CA GLY A 143 13.02 6.70 -6.46
C GLY A 143 13.24 5.89 -5.16
N ARG A 144 14.34 5.14 -5.06
CA ARG A 144 14.69 4.36 -3.86
C ARG A 144 15.00 5.24 -2.66
N VAL A 145 15.70 6.36 -2.89
CA VAL A 145 16.00 7.34 -1.85
C VAL A 145 14.73 8.09 -1.40
N ALA A 146 13.87 8.46 -2.36
CA ALA A 146 12.60 9.12 -2.06
C ALA A 146 11.64 8.21 -1.28
N SER A 147 11.60 6.91 -1.61
CA SER A 147 10.71 5.93 -0.95
C SER A 147 11.00 5.76 0.54
N PHE A 148 12.24 6.02 0.97
CA PHE A 148 12.60 5.95 2.39
C PHE A 148 11.81 6.96 3.24
N ARG A 149 11.53 8.15 2.69
CA ARG A 149 10.69 9.16 3.35
C ARG A 149 9.21 8.77 3.37
N GLN A 150 8.77 7.99 2.40
CA GLN A 150 7.38 7.56 2.26
C GLN A 150 7.05 6.34 3.13
N LYS A 151 8.06 5.58 3.59
CA LYS A 151 7.86 4.40 4.41
C LYS A 151 7.02 4.68 5.65
N ALA A 152 7.30 5.77 6.36
CA ALA A 152 6.56 6.14 7.57
C ALA A 152 5.08 6.46 7.28
N ALA A 153 4.80 7.17 6.18
CA ALA A 153 3.43 7.49 5.78
C ALA A 153 2.66 6.23 5.37
N THR A 154 3.29 5.31 4.64
CA THR A 154 2.66 4.03 4.26
C THR A 154 2.40 3.17 5.50
N GLN A 155 3.36 3.09 6.44
CA GLN A 155 3.16 2.38 7.70
C GLN A 155 1.97 2.94 8.46
N GLN A 156 1.90 4.27 8.62
CA GLN A 156 0.78 4.92 9.30
C GLN A 156 -0.57 4.62 8.61
N ALA A 157 -0.61 4.59 7.27
CA ALA A 157 -1.82 4.25 6.54
C ALA A 157 -2.26 2.80 6.79
N LEU A 158 -1.33 1.83 6.81
CA LEU A 158 -1.63 0.44 7.12
C LEU A 158 -2.11 0.26 8.56
N ASP A 159 -1.45 0.93 9.52
CA ASP A 159 -1.85 0.88 10.93
C ASP A 159 -3.25 1.48 11.12
N SER A 160 -3.57 2.59 10.44
CA SER A 160 -4.90 3.21 10.46
C SER A 160 -5.97 2.28 9.87
N ALA A 161 -5.67 1.62 8.74
CA ALA A 161 -6.57 0.65 8.13
C ALA A 161 -6.84 -0.54 9.06
N THR A 162 -5.81 -1.06 9.71
CA THR A 162 -5.93 -2.16 10.68
C THR A 162 -6.80 -1.78 11.88
N ILE A 163 -6.63 -0.55 12.40
CA ILE A 163 -7.47 -0.01 13.49
C ILE A 163 -8.92 0.16 13.00
N GLY A 164 -9.12 0.74 11.80
CA GLY A 164 -10.43 0.94 11.20
C GLY A 164 -11.20 -0.36 11.04
N LEU A 165 -10.56 -1.40 10.52
CA LEU A 165 -11.15 -2.73 10.38
C LEU A 165 -11.54 -3.32 11.75
N THR A 166 -10.68 -3.17 12.76
CA THR A 166 -10.97 -3.65 14.12
C THR A 166 -12.20 -2.95 14.73
N GLN A 167 -12.37 -1.65 14.47
CA GLN A 167 -13.52 -0.88 14.96
C GLN A 167 -14.83 -1.22 14.22
N MET A 168 -14.74 -1.54 12.93
CA MET A 168 -15.90 -1.88 12.10
C MET A 168 -16.53 -3.22 12.51
N VAL A 169 -15.72 -4.14 13.03
CA VAL A 169 -16.15 -5.51 13.36
C VAL A 169 -16.60 -5.67 14.82
N GLN A 170 -16.32 -4.68 15.67
CA GLN A 170 -16.78 -4.66 17.09
C GLN A 170 -18.22 -4.16 17.22
#